data_7dcf4262c88acc980bd39dd7dfe8c13d
#
_entry.id   7dcf4262c88acc980bd39dd7dfe8c13d
#
_cell.length_a   1.000
_cell.length_b   1.000
_cell.length_c   1.000
_cell.angle_alpha   90.00
_cell.angle_beta   90.00
_cell.angle_gamma   90.00
#
_symmetry.space_group_name_H-M   'P 1'
#
loop_
_entity.id
_entity.type
_entity.pdbx_description
1 polymer ?
#
loop_
_entity_poly.entity_id
_entity_poly.type
_entity_poly.pdbx_seq_one_letter_code
_entity_poly.pdbx_strand_id
1 'polypeptide(L)'
;MLSIALFSLGSLPVAQAHVTVIKTVPQYQSTIKELPSQITITFSSPLVVLGSKNPNTITVLNPNKKSVTLQDATVDGAVISVPIDTSNPVAGAYTVRYRVVSTDGHGVSGSYSFAVSPGEEAQPLPAPTADQGHGFWHLHLTHVLQGAGALLGI
;
A
#
# COMPACT_ATOMS: atom_id res chain seq x y z
N MET A 1 -17.00 61.67 10.87
CA MET A 1 -16.13 60.82 10.07
C MET A 1 -16.28 59.39 10.56
N LEU A 2 -16.94 58.53 9.78
CA LEU A 2 -17.25 57.15 10.16
C LEU A 2 -16.19 56.23 9.50
N SER A 3 -15.28 55.65 10.30
CA SER A 3 -14.26 54.71 9.84
C SER A 3 -14.86 53.31 9.74
N ILE A 4 -15.01 52.80 8.54
CA ILE A 4 -15.41 51.43 8.28
C ILE A 4 -14.17 50.55 8.34
N ALA A 5 -14.05 49.76 9.39
CA ALA A 5 -13.01 48.71 9.51
C ALA A 5 -13.41 47.52 8.63
N LEU A 6 -12.70 47.31 7.53
CA LEU A 6 -12.85 46.16 6.66
C LEU A 6 -12.22 44.96 7.32
N PHE A 7 -13.06 44.07 7.86
CA PHE A 7 -12.61 42.77 8.41
C PHE A 7 -12.33 41.81 7.25
N SER A 8 -11.06 41.59 6.98
CA SER A 8 -10.59 40.60 6.01
C SER A 8 -10.79 39.20 6.61
N LEU A 9 -11.82 38.47 6.16
CA LEU A 9 -11.96 37.04 6.47
C LEU A 9 -10.89 36.27 5.70
N GLY A 10 -9.78 35.97 6.39
CA GLY A 10 -8.77 35.08 5.88
C GLY A 10 -9.34 33.66 5.74
N SER A 11 -9.34 33.12 4.51
CA SER A 11 -9.67 31.72 4.26
C SER A 11 -8.63 30.84 4.95
N LEU A 12 -9.07 30.10 5.98
CA LEU A 12 -8.22 29.08 6.60
C LEU A 12 -8.05 27.93 5.60
N PRO A 13 -6.81 27.48 5.33
CA PRO A 13 -6.59 26.30 4.49
C PRO A 13 -7.21 25.08 5.18
N VAL A 14 -8.14 24.40 4.53
CA VAL A 14 -8.65 23.11 4.96
C VAL A 14 -7.53 22.10 4.73
N ALA A 15 -6.91 21.63 5.80
CA ALA A 15 -5.97 20.53 5.74
C ALA A 15 -6.72 19.26 5.35
N GLN A 16 -6.63 18.87 4.09
CA GLN A 16 -7.21 17.63 3.57
C GLN A 16 -6.30 16.47 4.02
N ALA A 17 -6.65 15.85 5.12
CA ALA A 17 -5.95 14.68 5.64
C ALA A 17 -6.33 13.45 4.78
N HIS A 18 -5.55 13.16 3.74
CA HIS A 18 -5.70 11.93 2.97
C HIS A 18 -5.42 10.73 3.87
N VAL A 19 -6.29 9.73 3.81
CA VAL A 19 -6.07 8.47 4.52
C VAL A 19 -4.85 7.76 3.91
N THR A 20 -3.89 7.38 4.77
CA THR A 20 -2.65 6.70 4.37
C THR A 20 -2.52 5.36 5.08
N VAL A 21 -1.79 4.42 4.49
CA VAL A 21 -1.44 3.15 5.13
C VAL A 21 -0.33 3.39 6.15
N ILE A 22 -0.56 3.01 7.41
CA ILE A 22 0.42 3.07 8.49
C ILE A 22 1.17 1.75 8.64
N LYS A 23 0.45 0.62 8.52
CA LYS A 23 1.01 -0.71 8.76
C LYS A 23 0.30 -1.75 7.91
N THR A 24 1.05 -2.74 7.46
CA THR A 24 0.52 -3.94 6.82
C THR A 24 1.04 -5.19 7.52
N VAL A 25 0.23 -6.24 7.54
CA VAL A 25 0.63 -7.58 7.99
C VAL A 25 0.15 -8.58 6.94
N PRO A 26 1.07 -9.25 6.22
CA PRO A 26 2.54 -9.10 6.22
C PRO A 26 3.00 -7.70 5.83
N GLN A 27 4.22 -7.36 6.26
CA GLN A 27 4.81 -6.07 5.92
C GLN A 27 5.03 -5.93 4.40
N TYR A 28 4.85 -4.72 3.88
CA TYR A 28 5.17 -4.36 2.50
C TYR A 28 6.57 -4.83 2.09
N GLN A 29 6.68 -5.51 0.96
CA GLN A 29 7.90 -6.08 0.39
C GLN A 29 8.66 -7.05 1.31
N SER A 30 8.06 -7.55 2.38
CA SER A 30 8.70 -8.56 3.23
C SER A 30 8.71 -9.94 2.57
N THR A 31 9.67 -10.76 2.98
CA THR A 31 9.66 -12.20 2.74
C THR A 31 9.35 -12.92 4.05
N ILE A 32 8.39 -13.82 4.04
CA ILE A 32 7.93 -14.60 5.19
C ILE A 32 8.03 -16.10 4.89
N LYS A 33 8.19 -16.91 5.93
CA LYS A 33 8.31 -18.37 5.80
C LYS A 33 6.99 -19.06 5.51
N GLU A 34 5.93 -18.59 6.13
CA GLU A 34 4.61 -19.19 6.10
C GLU A 34 3.54 -18.18 5.70
N LEU A 35 2.60 -18.61 4.86
CA LEU A 35 1.46 -17.79 4.49
C LEU A 35 0.55 -17.59 5.72
N PRO A 36 0.27 -16.35 6.15
CA PRO A 36 -0.59 -16.11 7.30
C PRO A 36 -2.06 -16.42 6.96
N SER A 37 -2.85 -16.75 7.97
CA SER A 37 -4.28 -17.00 7.79
C SER A 37 -5.11 -15.75 7.54
N GLN A 38 -4.52 -14.56 7.78
CA GLN A 38 -5.19 -13.26 7.66
C GLN A 38 -4.24 -12.19 7.15
N ILE A 39 -4.74 -11.30 6.31
CA ILE A 39 -4.07 -10.07 5.90
C ILE A 39 -4.72 -8.91 6.64
N THR A 40 -3.90 -8.00 7.16
CA THR A 40 -4.37 -6.81 7.90
C THR A 40 -3.68 -5.56 7.39
N ILE A 41 -4.45 -4.47 7.24
CA ILE A 41 -3.96 -3.14 6.87
C ILE A 41 -4.48 -2.13 7.90
N THR A 42 -3.59 -1.33 8.45
CA THR A 42 -3.94 -0.23 9.37
C THR A 42 -3.76 1.10 8.64
N PHE A 43 -4.77 1.94 8.71
CA PHE A 43 -4.80 3.27 8.10
C PHE A 43 -4.63 4.39 9.14
N SER A 44 -4.33 5.60 8.67
CA SER A 44 -4.16 6.80 9.52
C SER A 44 -5.48 7.35 10.08
N SER A 45 -6.62 6.92 9.53
CA SER A 45 -7.95 7.37 9.93
C SER A 45 -8.95 6.23 9.89
N PRO A 46 -10.04 6.28 10.67
CA PRO A 46 -11.10 5.29 10.64
C PRO A 46 -11.74 5.16 9.26
N LEU A 47 -12.20 3.95 8.95
CA LEU A 47 -12.87 3.60 7.71
C LEU A 47 -14.39 3.60 7.90
N VAL A 48 -15.13 3.93 6.84
CA VAL A 48 -16.60 3.94 6.87
C VAL A 48 -17.15 2.52 6.77
N VAL A 49 -18.10 2.21 7.64
CA VAL A 49 -18.98 1.04 7.54
C VAL A 49 -20.41 1.55 7.62
N LEU A 50 -21.24 1.25 6.63
CA LEU A 50 -22.62 1.75 6.52
C LEU A 50 -23.61 0.66 6.92
N GLY A 51 -23.83 0.49 8.22
CA GLY A 51 -24.70 -0.58 8.74
C GLY A 51 -24.18 -1.97 8.34
N SER A 52 -24.99 -2.71 7.58
CA SER A 52 -24.59 -4.02 7.03
C SER A 52 -23.75 -3.95 5.75
N LYS A 53 -23.52 -2.74 5.19
CA LYS A 53 -22.76 -2.56 3.95
C LYS A 53 -21.33 -2.10 4.26
N ASN A 54 -20.37 -2.91 3.84
CA ASN A 54 -18.97 -2.57 3.92
C ASN A 54 -18.44 -2.19 2.52
N PRO A 55 -18.17 -0.90 2.24
CA PRO A 55 -17.64 -0.47 0.95
C PRO A 55 -16.14 -0.78 0.79
N ASN A 56 -15.51 -1.30 1.85
CA ASN A 56 -14.09 -1.55 1.91
C ASN A 56 -13.79 -2.98 1.47
N THR A 57 -12.77 -3.16 0.65
CA THR A 57 -12.39 -4.47 0.10
C THR A 57 -10.89 -4.70 0.20
N ILE A 58 -10.52 -5.96 0.42
CA ILE A 58 -9.17 -6.48 0.21
C ILE A 58 -9.29 -7.71 -0.69
N THR A 59 -8.45 -7.79 -1.70
CA THR A 59 -8.27 -8.98 -2.53
C THR A 59 -6.81 -9.40 -2.50
N VAL A 60 -6.56 -10.67 -2.20
CA VAL A 60 -5.22 -11.24 -2.16
C VAL A 60 -5.04 -12.20 -3.32
N LEU A 61 -4.05 -11.95 -4.15
CA LEU A 61 -3.69 -12.80 -5.29
C LEU A 61 -2.40 -13.55 -4.97
N ASN A 62 -2.41 -14.86 -5.20
CA ASN A 62 -1.21 -15.67 -5.10
C ASN A 62 -0.25 -15.44 -6.30
N PRO A 63 0.97 -16.05 -6.34
CA PRO A 63 1.90 -15.92 -7.45
C PRO A 63 1.32 -16.29 -8.82
N ASN A 64 0.32 -17.20 -8.85
CA ASN A 64 -0.37 -17.63 -10.07
C ASN A 64 -1.54 -16.69 -10.46
N LYS A 65 -1.67 -15.51 -9.81
CA LYS A 65 -2.73 -14.52 -10.03
C LYS A 65 -4.14 -15.01 -9.66
N LYS A 66 -4.25 -16.11 -8.93
CA LYS A 66 -5.52 -16.63 -8.41
C LYS A 66 -5.82 -15.95 -7.06
N SER A 67 -7.09 -15.55 -6.84
CA SER A 67 -7.54 -15.04 -5.55
C SER A 67 -7.51 -16.15 -4.49
N VAL A 68 -6.95 -15.81 -3.34
CA VAL A 68 -6.94 -16.65 -2.13
C VAL A 68 -7.77 -16.03 -1.00
N THR A 69 -8.54 -14.98 -1.27
CA THR A 69 -9.45 -14.36 -0.32
C THR A 69 -10.64 -15.27 -0.06
N LEU A 70 -10.94 -15.57 1.21
CA LEU A 70 -12.01 -16.50 1.60
C LEU A 70 -13.36 -15.82 1.80
N GLN A 71 -13.37 -14.57 2.31
CA GLN A 71 -14.57 -13.86 2.72
C GLN A 71 -14.38 -12.35 2.44
N ASP A 72 -15.47 -11.60 2.63
CA ASP A 72 -15.40 -10.14 2.62
C ASP A 72 -14.53 -9.62 3.77
N ALA A 73 -13.91 -8.47 3.53
CA ALA A 73 -13.06 -7.84 4.53
C ALA A 73 -13.90 -7.32 5.71
N THR A 74 -13.35 -7.41 6.92
CA THR A 74 -13.91 -6.82 8.13
C THR A 74 -13.17 -5.55 8.49
N VAL A 75 -13.89 -4.57 9.06
CA VAL A 75 -13.34 -3.28 9.47
C VAL A 75 -13.58 -3.09 10.97
N ASP A 76 -12.52 -2.68 11.67
CA ASP A 76 -12.55 -2.24 13.06
C ASP A 76 -11.79 -0.91 13.16
N GLY A 77 -12.52 0.18 13.22
CA GLY A 77 -11.96 1.54 13.23
C GLY A 77 -11.11 1.82 12.00
N ALA A 78 -9.81 1.99 12.20
CA ALA A 78 -8.82 2.24 11.14
C ALA A 78 -8.19 0.95 10.58
N VAL A 79 -8.62 -0.22 11.04
CA VAL A 79 -8.05 -1.51 10.66
C VAL A 79 -9.02 -2.25 9.75
N ILE A 80 -8.52 -2.75 8.63
CA ILE A 80 -9.24 -3.68 7.76
C ILE A 80 -8.49 -4.99 7.68
N SER A 81 -9.21 -6.11 7.69
CA SER A 81 -8.63 -7.43 7.60
C SER A 81 -9.47 -8.39 6.77
N VAL A 82 -8.80 -9.39 6.20
CA VAL A 82 -9.44 -10.42 5.40
C VAL A 82 -8.79 -11.77 5.65
N PRO A 83 -9.57 -12.84 5.87
CA PRO A 83 -9.03 -14.20 5.95
C PRO A 83 -8.66 -14.70 4.55
N ILE A 84 -7.58 -15.48 4.48
CA ILE A 84 -7.09 -16.07 3.24
C ILE A 84 -6.92 -17.60 3.34
N ASP A 85 -7.04 -18.27 2.20
CA ASP A 85 -6.85 -19.70 2.08
C ASP A 85 -5.36 -20.06 2.19
N THR A 86 -5.03 -20.82 3.23
CA THR A 86 -3.69 -21.33 3.49
C THR A 86 -3.56 -22.83 3.23
N SER A 87 -4.58 -23.48 2.65
CA SER A 87 -4.58 -24.94 2.44
C SER A 87 -3.54 -25.39 1.41
N ASN A 88 -3.25 -24.55 0.42
CA ASN A 88 -2.28 -24.85 -0.63
C ASN A 88 -1.40 -23.61 -0.91
N PRO A 89 -0.48 -23.28 0.00
CA PRO A 89 0.38 -22.10 -0.16
C PRO A 89 1.35 -22.29 -1.32
N VAL A 90 1.48 -21.27 -2.15
CA VAL A 90 2.42 -21.23 -3.27
C VAL A 90 3.57 -20.32 -2.91
N ALA A 91 4.82 -20.80 -3.05
CA ALA A 91 6.00 -19.96 -2.86
C ALA A 91 6.06 -18.86 -3.94
N GLY A 92 6.47 -17.66 -3.54
CA GLY A 92 6.61 -16.51 -4.43
C GLY A 92 5.84 -15.28 -3.99
N ALA A 93 5.67 -14.31 -4.89
CA ALA A 93 5.08 -13.02 -4.60
C ALA A 93 3.56 -13.03 -4.58
N TYR A 94 3.00 -12.65 -3.45
CA TYR A 94 1.57 -12.37 -3.27
C TYR A 94 1.30 -10.89 -3.47
N THR A 95 0.17 -10.56 -4.09
CA THR A 95 -0.27 -9.17 -4.31
C THR A 95 -1.54 -8.92 -3.52
N VAL A 96 -1.52 -7.93 -2.66
CA VAL A 96 -2.68 -7.44 -1.91
C VAL A 96 -3.18 -6.17 -2.59
N ARG A 97 -4.45 -6.15 -2.97
CA ARG A 97 -5.15 -4.98 -3.51
C ARG A 97 -6.21 -4.56 -2.52
N TYR A 98 -6.34 -3.27 -2.28
CA TYR A 98 -7.36 -2.75 -1.39
C TYR A 98 -8.07 -1.54 -2.00
N ARG A 99 -9.31 -1.37 -1.59
CA ARG A 99 -10.09 -0.15 -1.78
C ARG A 99 -10.81 0.14 -0.48
N VAL A 100 -10.62 1.34 0.06
CA VAL A 100 -11.23 1.76 1.32
C VAL A 100 -11.87 3.13 1.17
N VAL A 101 -12.83 3.41 2.05
CA VAL A 101 -13.48 4.72 2.16
C VAL A 101 -13.26 5.22 3.58
N SER A 102 -12.64 6.38 3.72
CA SER A 102 -12.43 7.03 5.02
C SER A 102 -13.66 7.81 5.47
N THR A 103 -13.70 8.18 6.75
CA THR A 103 -14.84 8.88 7.36
C THR A 103 -15.09 10.27 6.78
N ASP A 104 -14.13 10.85 6.06
CA ASP A 104 -14.29 12.08 5.28
C ASP A 104 -14.98 11.86 3.91
N GLY A 105 -15.34 10.60 3.59
CA GLY A 105 -16.02 10.20 2.36
C GLY A 105 -15.13 9.95 1.16
N HIS A 106 -13.80 10.08 1.29
CA HIS A 106 -12.88 9.84 0.18
C HIS A 106 -12.53 8.37 0.04
N GLY A 107 -12.60 7.87 -1.20
CA GLY A 107 -12.16 6.53 -1.56
C GLY A 107 -10.67 6.49 -1.88
N VAL A 108 -9.93 5.57 -1.24
CA VAL A 108 -8.52 5.32 -1.50
C VAL A 108 -8.33 3.89 -1.98
N SER A 109 -7.57 3.71 -3.05
CA SER A 109 -7.21 2.39 -3.57
C SER A 109 -5.70 2.27 -3.66
N GLY A 110 -5.20 1.06 -3.42
CA GLY A 110 -3.78 0.78 -3.54
C GLY A 110 -3.49 -0.70 -3.61
N SER A 111 -2.21 -1.01 -3.72
CA SER A 111 -1.72 -2.38 -3.68
C SER A 111 -0.32 -2.45 -3.09
N TYR A 112 -0.01 -3.60 -2.52
CA TYR A 112 1.33 -3.96 -2.10
C TYR A 112 1.58 -5.44 -2.31
N SER A 113 2.84 -5.88 -2.19
CA SER A 113 3.22 -7.27 -2.29
C SER A 113 4.12 -7.69 -1.14
N PHE A 114 4.09 -8.99 -0.84
CA PHE A 114 5.02 -9.69 0.03
C PHE A 114 5.35 -11.04 -0.62
N ALA A 115 6.43 -11.68 -0.21
CA ALA A 115 6.81 -12.99 -0.71
C ALA A 115 6.69 -14.06 0.37
N VAL A 116 6.31 -15.28 -0.05
CA VAL A 116 6.38 -16.50 0.76
C VAL A 116 7.54 -17.34 0.24
N SER A 117 8.52 -17.62 1.10
CA SER A 117 9.71 -18.41 0.78
C SER A 117 9.95 -19.42 1.91
N PRO A 118 9.42 -20.65 1.80
CA PRO A 118 9.65 -21.68 2.79
C PRO A 118 11.16 -21.98 2.91
N GLY A 119 11.74 -21.71 4.08
CA GLY A 119 13.15 -21.98 4.36
C GLY A 119 14.09 -20.78 4.36
N GLU A 120 13.65 -19.59 3.96
CA GLU A 120 14.44 -18.36 4.04
C GLU A 120 14.05 -17.53 5.27
N GLU A 121 15.05 -16.97 5.96
CA GLU A 121 14.81 -16.13 7.13
C GLU A 121 14.20 -14.78 6.70
N ALA A 122 13.09 -14.40 7.31
CA ALA A 122 12.45 -13.12 7.03
C ALA A 122 13.41 -11.96 7.33
N GLN A 123 13.90 -11.28 6.29
CA GLN A 123 14.63 -10.02 6.47
C GLN A 123 13.59 -8.89 6.58
N PRO A 124 13.60 -8.15 7.70
CA PRO A 124 12.82 -6.92 7.78
C PRO A 124 13.44 -5.89 6.84
N LEU A 125 12.70 -5.50 5.82
CA LEU A 125 13.08 -4.35 5.01
C LEU A 125 12.93 -3.07 5.83
N PRO A 126 13.83 -2.08 5.64
CA PRO A 126 13.70 -0.78 6.28
C PRO A 126 12.34 -0.17 5.97
N ALA A 127 11.74 0.47 6.98
CA ALA A 127 10.48 1.16 6.83
C ALA A 127 10.51 2.10 5.61
N PRO A 128 9.42 2.20 4.83
CA PRO A 128 9.35 3.17 3.75
C PRO A 128 9.55 4.56 4.36
N THR A 129 10.63 5.22 3.99
CA THR A 129 10.75 6.65 4.20
C THR A 129 9.60 7.30 3.44
N ALA A 130 8.80 8.10 4.13
CA ALA A 130 7.73 8.87 3.52
C ALA A 130 8.33 9.69 2.37
N ASP A 131 8.14 9.23 1.14
CA ASP A 131 8.54 9.96 -0.04
C ASP A 131 7.59 11.14 -0.21
N GLN A 132 8.16 12.30 0.01
CA GLN A 132 7.60 13.59 -0.33
C GLN A 132 7.36 13.59 -1.85
N GLY A 133 6.09 13.48 -2.25
CA GLY A 133 5.65 13.38 -3.63
C GLY A 133 6.42 14.22 -4.64
N HIS A 134 7.32 13.59 -5.35
CA HIS A 134 7.87 14.04 -6.61
C HIS A 134 7.93 12.89 -7.59
N GLY A 135 7.25 13.09 -8.72
CA GLY A 135 6.96 12.22 -9.82
C GLY A 135 8.06 11.23 -10.22
N PHE A 136 7.66 9.98 -10.27
CA PHE A 136 8.41 8.88 -10.87
C PHE A 136 8.31 8.91 -12.41
N TRP A 137 8.87 9.94 -13.05
CA TRP A 137 9.07 9.93 -14.51
C TRP A 137 10.38 10.59 -14.88
N HIS A 138 11.51 10.07 -14.42
CA HIS A 138 12.78 10.32 -15.11
C HIS A 138 13.68 9.08 -15.05
N LEU A 139 13.66 8.34 -16.13
CA LEU A 139 14.80 7.95 -16.94
C LEU A 139 15.92 7.14 -16.28
N HIS A 140 15.82 5.85 -16.40
CA HIS A 140 17.03 5.06 -16.64
C HIS A 140 17.19 4.79 -18.14
N LEU A 141 17.68 5.81 -18.85
CA LEU A 141 18.22 5.72 -20.18
C LEU A 141 19.54 6.47 -20.19
N THR A 142 20.59 5.86 -19.69
CA THR A 142 21.99 6.13 -20.07
C THR A 142 22.91 5.27 -19.20
N HIS A 143 23.23 4.09 -19.65
CA HIS A 143 24.52 3.42 -19.42
C HIS A 143 24.54 2.09 -20.16
N VAL A 144 24.39 2.15 -21.46
CA VAL A 144 24.90 1.11 -22.37
C VAL A 144 25.62 1.87 -23.46
N LEU A 145 26.90 2.11 -23.29
CA LEU A 145 27.89 2.35 -24.35
C LEU A 145 29.20 2.81 -23.70
N GLN A 146 29.97 1.90 -23.17
CA GLN A 146 31.45 2.04 -23.12
C GLN A 146 32.03 0.68 -22.76
N GLY A 147 32.52 0.00 -23.74
CA GLY A 147 33.23 -1.25 -23.56
C GLY A 147 33.49 -2.00 -24.85
N ALA A 148 33.83 -1.30 -25.90
CA ALA A 148 34.42 -1.95 -27.07
C ALA A 148 35.53 -1.04 -27.63
N GLY A 149 36.74 -1.40 -27.35
CA GLY A 149 37.88 -0.72 -27.97
C GLY A 149 39.17 -0.94 -27.19
N ALA A 150 39.86 -2.00 -27.49
CA ALA A 150 41.32 -2.03 -27.57
C ALA A 150 41.84 -3.47 -27.50
N LEU A 151 41.93 -4.11 -28.63
CA LEU A 151 42.86 -5.19 -28.87
C LEU A 151 43.31 -5.09 -30.33
N LEU A 152 44.37 -4.31 -30.51
CA LEU A 152 45.25 -4.44 -31.67
C LEU A 152 46.60 -3.88 -31.29
N GLY A 153 47.61 -4.72 -31.35
CA GLY A 153 48.99 -4.28 -31.21
C GLY A 153 49.95 -5.40 -30.89
N ILE A 154 50.28 -6.22 -31.91
CA ILE A 154 51.54 -6.95 -32.15
C ILE A 154 51.91 -7.99 -31.11
#